data_7d7eeced7aec7588a24daf42a8debfe4
#
_entry.id   7d7eeced7aec7588a24daf42a8debfe4
#
_cell.length_a   1.000
_cell.length_b   1.000
_cell.length_c   1.000
_cell.angle_alpha   90.00
_cell.angle_beta   90.00
_cell.angle_gamma   90.00
#
_symmetry.space_group_name_H-M   'P 1'
#
loop_
_entity.id
_entity.type
_entity.pdbx_description
1 polymer ?
#
loop_
_entity_poly.entity_id
_entity_poly.type
_entity_poly.pdbx_seq_one_letter_code
_entity_poly.pdbx_strand_id
1 'polypeptide(L)'
;MEIEETTTQTARSPDIEAFRMMIKSGRVGSYGYLSLLGLRPQDPIQISKRVEKGLAFQALERFQKNSGLSTSDLADVVVIKMRTLQRRKEQGRLDPEESDRLMRVSRIFGKALELFEGNSAPAREWLFTRQGALGGERPLVLAKTDLGAREVEALIDRLEHGVLT
;
A
#
# COMPACT_ATOMS: atom_id res chain seq x y z
N MET A 1 10.70 39.90 10.81
CA MET A 1 9.84 39.19 9.84
C MET A 1 10.12 37.72 10.03
N GLU A 2 9.36 37.10 10.96
CA GLU A 2 9.47 35.68 11.27
C GLU A 2 8.70 34.92 10.20
N ILE A 3 9.42 34.08 9.48
CA ILE A 3 8.80 33.11 8.58
C ILE A 3 8.32 31.97 9.48
N GLU A 4 7.01 31.91 9.76
CA GLU A 4 6.42 30.75 10.34
C GLU A 4 6.61 29.59 9.38
N GLU A 5 7.56 28.71 9.68
CA GLU A 5 7.59 27.36 9.11
C GLU A 5 6.31 26.66 9.54
N THR A 6 5.33 26.68 8.66
CA THR A 6 4.16 25.83 8.79
C THR A 6 4.63 24.39 8.57
N THR A 7 5.14 23.80 9.63
CA THR A 7 5.34 22.34 9.71
C THR A 7 3.96 21.73 9.55
N THR A 8 3.64 21.32 8.32
CA THR A 8 2.48 20.48 8.05
C THR A 8 2.75 19.16 8.74
N GLN A 9 2.38 19.10 9.99
CA GLN A 9 2.31 17.88 10.77
C GLN A 9 1.21 17.03 10.11
N THR A 10 1.61 16.21 9.15
CA THR A 10 0.72 15.21 8.55
C THR A 10 0.22 14.36 9.70
N ALA A 11 -1.04 14.55 10.08
CA ALA A 11 -1.65 13.84 11.18
C ALA A 11 -1.45 12.34 10.93
N ARG A 12 -0.65 11.70 11.78
CA ARG A 12 -0.33 10.28 11.65
C ARG A 12 -1.63 9.50 11.77
N SER A 13 -1.94 8.72 10.73
CA SER A 13 -3.10 7.85 10.75
C SER A 13 -3.01 6.85 11.91
N PRO A 14 -4.10 6.60 12.65
CA PRO A 14 -4.13 5.57 13.69
C PRO A 14 -3.71 4.19 13.19
N ASP A 15 -4.02 3.87 11.94
CA ASP A 15 -3.64 2.59 11.33
C ASP A 15 -2.12 2.49 11.12
N ILE A 16 -1.48 3.58 10.71
CA ILE A 16 -0.02 3.65 10.55
C ILE A 16 0.67 3.52 11.91
N GLU A 17 0.15 4.15 12.95
CA GLU A 17 0.70 4.00 14.30
C GLU A 17 0.57 2.56 14.81
N ALA A 18 -0.58 1.93 14.59
CA ALA A 18 -0.79 0.52 14.94
C ALA A 18 0.16 -0.40 14.15
N PHE A 19 0.34 -0.15 12.87
CA PHE A 19 1.27 -0.91 12.02
C PHE A 19 2.72 -0.73 12.50
N ARG A 20 3.11 0.49 12.85
CA ARG A 20 4.43 0.79 13.41
C ARG A 20 4.69 0.07 14.73
N MET A 21 3.68 -0.04 15.59
CA MET A 21 3.74 -0.83 16.82
C MET A 21 3.96 -2.33 16.54
N MET A 22 3.29 -2.85 15.51
CA MET A 22 3.50 -4.25 15.07
C MET A 22 4.94 -4.46 14.57
N ILE A 23 5.49 -3.53 13.81
CA ILE A 23 6.89 -3.59 13.33
C ILE A 23 7.84 -3.66 14.54
N LYS A 24 7.70 -2.73 15.48
CA LYS A 24 8.56 -2.65 16.67
C LYS A 24 8.49 -3.90 17.55
N SER A 25 7.34 -4.54 17.63
CA SER A 25 7.15 -5.76 18.41
C SER A 25 7.53 -7.05 17.67
N GLY A 26 7.94 -6.96 16.40
CA GLY A 26 8.24 -8.12 15.55
C GLY A 26 7.01 -8.98 15.23
N ARG A 27 5.81 -8.43 15.35
CA ARG A 27 4.54 -9.15 15.19
C ARG A 27 3.85 -8.90 13.84
N VAL A 28 4.53 -8.30 12.88
CA VAL A 28 3.98 -8.15 11.55
C VAL A 28 3.97 -9.51 10.87
N GLY A 29 2.81 -10.14 10.82
CA GLY A 29 2.61 -11.37 10.07
C GLY A 29 2.42 -11.10 8.57
N SER A 30 2.32 -12.17 7.79
CA SER A 30 2.14 -12.10 6.33
C SER A 30 0.93 -11.28 5.88
N TYR A 31 -0.04 -11.07 6.75
CA TYR A 31 -1.28 -10.34 6.49
C TYR A 31 -1.41 -9.04 7.29
N GLY A 32 -0.33 -8.57 7.91
CA GLY A 32 -0.33 -7.32 8.68
C GLY A 32 -0.77 -6.10 7.86
N TYR A 33 -0.47 -6.09 6.57
CA TYR A 33 -0.86 -5.02 5.63
C TYR A 33 -2.38 -4.83 5.51
N LEU A 34 -3.20 -5.81 5.90
CA LEU A 34 -4.66 -5.70 5.89
C LEU A 34 -5.16 -4.56 6.79
N SER A 35 -4.42 -4.24 7.84
CA SER A 35 -4.74 -3.10 8.71
C SER A 35 -4.73 -1.77 7.95
N LEU A 36 -3.93 -1.66 6.89
CA LEU A 36 -3.88 -0.46 6.03
C LEU A 36 -5.16 -0.26 5.22
N LEU A 37 -5.95 -1.33 5.07
CA LEU A 37 -7.27 -1.32 4.44
C LEU A 37 -8.41 -1.22 5.46
N GLY A 38 -8.09 -1.12 6.74
CA GLY A 38 -9.06 -1.19 7.81
C GLY A 38 -9.67 -2.59 8.00
N LEU A 39 -9.02 -3.61 7.46
CA LEU A 39 -9.42 -5.00 7.60
C LEU A 39 -8.63 -5.67 8.73
N ARG A 40 -9.31 -6.53 9.48
CA ARG A 40 -8.62 -7.35 10.49
C ARG A 40 -7.92 -8.52 9.83
N PRO A 41 -6.72 -8.91 10.28
CA PRO A 41 -6.11 -10.15 9.88
C PRO A 41 -7.09 -11.31 10.16
N GLN A 42 -7.45 -12.04 9.12
CA GLN A 42 -8.37 -13.17 9.18
C GLN A 42 -7.74 -14.35 8.43
N ASP A 43 -8.39 -15.50 8.54
CA ASP A 43 -8.06 -16.63 7.71
C ASP A 43 -7.97 -16.22 6.23
N PRO A 44 -6.87 -16.54 5.51
CA PRO A 44 -6.68 -16.22 4.10
C PRO A 44 -7.86 -16.62 3.21
N ILE A 45 -8.53 -17.72 3.52
CA ILE A 45 -9.70 -18.20 2.78
C ILE A 45 -10.87 -17.22 2.91
N GLN A 46 -11.11 -16.68 4.10
CA GLN A 46 -12.16 -15.70 4.33
C GLN A 46 -11.86 -14.38 3.60
N ILE A 47 -10.60 -13.97 3.59
CA ILE A 47 -10.16 -12.78 2.85
C ILE A 47 -10.36 -12.99 1.35
N SER A 48 -9.96 -14.13 0.81
CA SER A 48 -10.15 -14.50 -0.59
C SER A 48 -11.63 -14.42 -0.99
N LYS A 49 -12.52 -14.94 -0.17
CA LYS A 49 -13.98 -14.86 -0.40
C LYS A 49 -14.48 -13.41 -0.43
N ARG A 50 -13.93 -12.55 0.43
CA ARG A 50 -14.28 -11.12 0.43
C ARG A 50 -13.81 -10.43 -0.84
N VAL A 51 -12.62 -10.76 -1.32
CA VAL A 51 -12.07 -10.24 -2.59
C VAL A 51 -12.93 -10.69 -3.77
N GLU A 52 -13.34 -11.95 -3.81
CA GLU A 52 -14.24 -12.49 -4.85
C GLU A 52 -15.59 -11.77 -4.92
N LYS A 53 -16.10 -11.30 -3.79
CA LYS A 53 -17.33 -10.49 -3.71
C LYS A 53 -17.10 -9.01 -4.03
N GLY A 54 -15.85 -8.58 -4.07
CA GLY A 54 -15.46 -7.18 -4.12
C GLY A 54 -15.40 -6.55 -2.72
N LEU A 55 -14.30 -5.85 -2.45
CA LEU A 55 -14.13 -5.12 -1.19
C LEU A 55 -15.04 -3.89 -1.14
N ALA A 56 -15.44 -3.47 0.06
CA ALA A 56 -16.11 -2.20 0.26
C ALA A 56 -15.21 -1.05 -0.21
N PHE A 57 -15.79 -0.02 -0.83
CA PHE A 57 -15.03 1.15 -1.29
C PHE A 57 -14.25 1.83 -0.16
N GLN A 58 -14.75 1.73 1.07
CA GLN A 58 -14.06 2.22 2.26
C GLN A 58 -12.65 1.63 2.45
N ALA A 59 -12.40 0.41 1.99
CA ALA A 59 -11.07 -0.18 2.06
C ALA A 59 -10.06 0.60 1.19
N LEU A 60 -10.48 1.04 0.00
CA LEU A 60 -9.68 1.89 -0.87
C LEU A 60 -9.45 3.27 -0.26
N GLU A 61 -10.48 3.89 0.30
CA GLU A 61 -10.36 5.20 0.96
C GLU A 61 -9.41 5.13 2.17
N ARG A 62 -9.51 4.05 2.94
CA ARG A 62 -8.64 3.79 4.08
C ARG A 62 -7.18 3.63 3.65
N PHE A 63 -6.94 2.87 2.61
CA PHE A 63 -5.61 2.71 2.03
C PHE A 63 -5.06 4.03 1.49
N GLN A 64 -5.87 4.83 0.81
CA GLN A 64 -5.48 6.16 0.33
C GLN A 64 -5.00 7.05 1.48
N LYS A 65 -5.75 7.10 2.56
CA LYS A 65 -5.41 7.87 3.76
C LYS A 65 -4.09 7.39 4.38
N ASN A 66 -3.93 6.08 4.49
CA ASN A 66 -2.75 5.47 5.12
C ASN A 66 -1.50 5.58 4.25
N SER A 67 -1.63 5.45 2.95
CA SER A 67 -0.50 5.56 2.01
C SER A 67 -0.10 6.99 1.70
N GLY A 68 -1.02 7.94 1.85
CA GLY A 68 -0.81 9.32 1.43
C GLY A 68 -0.77 9.51 -0.09
N LEU A 69 -1.21 8.51 -0.87
CA LEU A 69 -1.29 8.62 -2.32
C LEU A 69 -2.37 9.62 -2.73
N SER A 70 -2.09 10.39 -3.79
CA SER A 70 -3.12 11.20 -4.43
C SER A 70 -4.18 10.30 -5.06
N THR A 71 -5.38 10.83 -5.28
CA THR A 71 -6.45 10.07 -5.96
C THR A 71 -6.00 9.61 -7.36
N SER A 72 -5.27 10.45 -8.07
CA SER A 72 -4.70 10.13 -9.39
C SER A 72 -3.71 8.97 -9.33
N ASP A 73 -2.76 9.02 -8.40
CA ASP A 73 -1.77 7.96 -8.23
C ASP A 73 -2.41 6.66 -7.79
N LEU A 74 -3.37 6.72 -6.87
CA LEU A 74 -4.12 5.55 -6.42
C LEU A 74 -4.89 4.90 -7.57
N ALA A 75 -5.61 5.71 -8.37
CA ALA A 75 -6.34 5.22 -9.54
C ALA A 75 -5.40 4.55 -10.55
N ASP A 76 -4.21 5.11 -10.76
CA ASP A 76 -3.20 4.55 -11.66
C ASP A 76 -2.69 3.20 -11.17
N VAL A 77 -2.29 3.09 -9.89
CA VAL A 77 -1.69 1.86 -9.36
C VAL A 77 -2.70 0.72 -9.19
N VAL A 78 -3.96 1.02 -8.93
CA VAL A 78 -5.04 0.01 -8.88
C VAL A 78 -5.69 -0.21 -10.25
N VAL A 79 -5.22 0.49 -11.27
CA VAL A 79 -5.66 0.38 -12.67
C VAL A 79 -7.18 0.59 -12.79
N ILE A 80 -7.66 1.70 -12.21
CA ILE A 80 -9.06 2.12 -12.29
C ILE A 80 -9.10 3.51 -12.93
N LYS A 81 -9.91 3.68 -13.98
CA LYS A 81 -10.13 4.99 -14.57
C LYS A 81 -10.87 5.89 -13.58
N MET A 82 -10.55 7.19 -13.56
CA MET A 82 -11.16 8.15 -12.63
C MET A 82 -12.70 8.14 -12.67
N ARG A 83 -13.27 8.00 -13.85
CA ARG A 83 -14.73 7.88 -14.02
C ARG A 83 -15.29 6.62 -13.36
N THR A 84 -14.58 5.50 -13.49
CA THR A 84 -14.95 4.24 -12.85
C THR A 84 -14.80 4.34 -11.34
N LEU A 85 -13.75 4.99 -10.86
CA LEU A 85 -13.51 5.21 -9.43
C LEU A 85 -14.71 5.96 -8.80
N GLN A 86 -15.19 7.03 -9.44
CA GLN A 86 -16.36 7.78 -8.98
C GLN A 86 -17.61 6.90 -8.93
N ARG A 87 -17.82 6.08 -9.94
CA ARG A 87 -18.95 5.14 -9.98
C ARG A 87 -18.85 4.10 -8.85
N ARG A 88 -17.67 3.55 -8.57
CA ARG A 88 -17.45 2.62 -7.46
C ARG A 88 -17.72 3.26 -6.10
N LYS A 89 -17.36 4.53 -5.94
CA LYS A 89 -17.67 5.30 -4.74
C LYS A 89 -19.18 5.39 -4.51
N GLU A 90 -19.94 5.70 -5.55
CA GLU A 90 -21.40 5.77 -5.49
C GLU A 90 -22.03 4.39 -5.19
N GLN A 91 -21.48 3.33 -5.77
CA GLN A 91 -21.91 1.94 -5.52
C GLN A 91 -21.48 1.41 -4.15
N GLY A 92 -20.48 2.00 -3.54
CA GLY A 92 -19.92 1.59 -2.25
C GLY A 92 -19.07 0.31 -2.29
N ARG A 93 -18.72 -0.18 -3.48
CA ARG A 93 -18.02 -1.44 -3.65
C ARG A 93 -17.12 -1.45 -4.89
N LEU A 94 -15.94 -2.06 -4.75
CA LEU A 94 -15.06 -2.40 -5.85
C LEU A 94 -15.50 -3.72 -6.50
N ASP A 95 -15.11 -3.94 -7.76
CA ASP A 95 -15.25 -5.28 -8.34
C ASP A 95 -14.12 -6.23 -7.85
N PRO A 96 -14.22 -7.53 -8.14
CA PRO A 96 -13.21 -8.49 -7.68
C PRO A 96 -11.79 -8.22 -8.19
N GLU A 97 -11.63 -7.83 -9.44
CA GLU A 97 -10.31 -7.55 -10.04
C GLU A 97 -9.68 -6.29 -9.44
N GLU A 98 -10.48 -5.24 -9.26
CA GLU A 98 -10.06 -4.01 -8.60
C GLU A 98 -9.66 -4.28 -7.15
N SER A 99 -10.41 -5.12 -6.46
CA SER A 99 -10.13 -5.54 -5.08
C SER A 99 -8.81 -6.31 -4.98
N ASP A 100 -8.54 -7.22 -5.92
CA ASP A 100 -7.30 -7.99 -5.97
C ASP A 100 -6.09 -7.06 -6.19
N ARG A 101 -6.22 -6.09 -7.10
CA ARG A 101 -5.17 -5.08 -7.33
C ARG A 101 -4.93 -4.20 -6.11
N LEU A 102 -5.97 -3.79 -5.41
CA LEU A 102 -5.85 -3.04 -4.17
C LEU A 102 -5.12 -3.84 -3.08
N MET A 103 -5.46 -5.11 -2.93
CA MET A 103 -4.78 -6.03 -2.01
C MET A 103 -3.30 -6.12 -2.32
N ARG A 104 -2.96 -6.28 -3.59
CA ARG A 104 -1.57 -6.39 -4.06
C ARG A 104 -0.75 -5.14 -3.75
N VAL A 105 -1.26 -3.96 -4.09
CA VAL A 105 -0.60 -2.69 -3.83
C VAL A 105 -0.44 -2.45 -2.32
N SER A 106 -1.46 -2.79 -1.55
CA SER A 106 -1.42 -2.66 -0.08
C SER A 106 -0.35 -3.55 0.54
N ARG A 107 -0.17 -4.76 0.03
CA ARG A 107 0.90 -5.68 0.46
C ARG A 107 2.28 -5.10 0.18
N ILE A 108 2.49 -4.57 -1.03
CA ILE A 108 3.75 -3.91 -1.42
C ILE A 108 4.01 -2.69 -0.52
N PHE A 109 3.01 -1.86 -0.27
CA PHE A 109 3.14 -0.71 0.60
C PHE A 109 3.48 -1.12 2.04
N GLY A 110 2.84 -2.16 2.55
CA GLY A 110 3.13 -2.72 3.87
C GLY A 110 4.59 -3.20 4.00
N LYS A 111 5.10 -3.90 3.00
CA LYS A 111 6.51 -4.32 2.96
C LYS A 111 7.47 -3.14 2.88
N ALA A 112 7.15 -2.12 2.11
CA ALA A 112 7.95 -0.90 2.07
C ALA A 112 7.93 -0.17 3.42
N LEU A 113 6.80 -0.14 4.11
CA LEU A 113 6.72 0.40 5.48
C LEU A 113 7.64 -0.36 6.45
N GLU A 114 7.69 -1.68 6.38
CA GLU A 114 8.59 -2.49 7.19
C GLU A 114 10.06 -2.13 6.89
N LEU A 115 10.44 -2.03 5.62
CA LEU A 115 11.79 -1.64 5.20
C LEU A 115 12.20 -0.28 5.76
N PHE A 116 11.29 0.66 5.86
CA PHE A 116 11.51 2.00 6.40
C PHE A 116 11.01 2.17 7.85
N GLU A 117 10.92 1.08 8.59
CA GLU A 117 10.60 1.07 10.03
C GLU A 117 9.28 1.79 10.38
N GLY A 118 8.30 1.69 9.50
CA GLY A 118 6.97 2.30 9.67
C GLY A 118 6.90 3.78 9.26
N ASN A 119 7.95 4.31 8.64
CA ASN A 119 7.96 5.68 8.17
C ASN A 119 7.38 5.78 6.76
N SER A 120 6.16 6.31 6.64
CA SER A 120 5.39 6.30 5.40
C SER A 120 5.95 7.22 4.32
N ALA A 121 6.54 8.36 4.68
CA ALA A 121 7.09 9.31 3.70
C ALA A 121 8.25 8.71 2.88
N PRO A 122 9.32 8.18 3.49
CA PRO A 122 10.40 7.54 2.73
C PRO A 122 9.95 6.24 2.04
N ALA A 123 9.03 5.48 2.62
CA ALA A 123 8.46 4.30 1.97
C ALA A 123 7.76 4.67 0.66
N ARG A 124 6.92 5.70 0.70
CA ARG A 124 6.24 6.22 -0.49
C ARG A 124 7.24 6.76 -1.52
N GLU A 125 8.23 7.54 -1.10
CA GLU A 125 9.27 8.06 -1.97
C GLU A 125 10.02 6.94 -2.70
N TRP A 126 10.41 5.90 -1.98
CA TRP A 126 11.09 4.74 -2.55
C TRP A 126 10.23 4.04 -3.61
N LEU A 127 8.94 3.88 -3.34
CA LEU A 127 7.99 3.26 -4.27
C LEU A 127 7.80 4.04 -5.57
N PHE A 128 8.03 5.34 -5.56
CA PHE A 128 7.97 6.21 -6.74
C PHE A 128 9.33 6.43 -7.40
N THR A 129 10.42 5.99 -6.79
CA THR A 129 11.77 6.20 -7.32
C THR A 129 12.19 5.02 -8.18
N ARG A 130 12.82 5.31 -9.33
CA ARG A 130 13.36 4.29 -10.21
C ARG A 130 14.44 3.49 -9.49
N GLN A 131 14.38 2.15 -9.60
CA GLN A 131 15.32 1.23 -8.96
C GLN A 131 16.13 0.51 -10.04
N GLY A 132 17.46 0.61 -9.98
CA GLY A 132 18.34 -0.09 -10.92
C GLY A 132 18.14 -1.60 -10.90
N ALA A 133 17.92 -2.19 -9.71
CA ALA A 133 17.65 -3.61 -9.53
C ALA A 133 16.30 -4.08 -10.15
N LEU A 134 15.44 -3.15 -10.53
CA LEU A 134 14.17 -3.41 -11.20
C LEU A 134 14.20 -2.96 -12.68
N GLY A 135 15.36 -2.99 -13.30
CA GLY A 135 15.51 -2.56 -14.70
C GLY A 135 15.26 -1.07 -14.92
N GLY A 136 15.45 -0.24 -13.88
CA GLY A 136 15.19 1.20 -13.95
C GLY A 136 13.70 1.58 -13.82
N GLU A 137 12.84 0.62 -13.49
CA GLU A 137 11.41 0.89 -13.29
C GLU A 137 11.10 1.30 -11.84
N ARG A 138 9.99 1.99 -11.67
CA ARG A 138 9.46 2.35 -10.36
C ARG A 138 8.74 1.15 -9.75
N PRO A 139 8.93 0.84 -8.46
CA PRO A 139 8.23 -0.27 -7.81
C PRO A 139 6.71 -0.25 -7.99
N LEU A 140 6.07 0.90 -7.85
CA LEU A 140 4.61 1.01 -8.02
C LEU A 140 4.15 0.74 -9.46
N VAL A 141 4.95 1.02 -10.46
CA VAL A 141 4.63 0.69 -11.85
C VAL A 141 4.63 -0.84 -12.04
N LEU A 142 5.63 -1.53 -11.51
CA LEU A 142 5.72 -2.98 -11.57
C LEU A 142 4.63 -3.67 -10.76
N ALA A 143 4.19 -3.07 -9.65
CA ALA A 143 3.15 -3.62 -8.80
C ALA A 143 1.76 -3.73 -9.47
N LYS A 144 1.58 -3.16 -10.66
CA LYS A 144 0.36 -3.29 -11.46
C LYS A 144 0.10 -4.72 -11.94
N THR A 145 1.13 -5.55 -12.04
CA THR A 145 1.01 -6.97 -12.39
C THR A 145 1.46 -7.85 -11.23
N ASP A 146 0.98 -9.09 -11.19
CA ASP A 146 1.41 -10.05 -10.16
C ASP A 146 2.91 -10.36 -10.28
N LEU A 147 3.40 -10.58 -11.50
CA LEU A 147 4.81 -10.85 -11.74
C LEU A 147 5.69 -9.68 -11.28
N GLY A 148 5.34 -8.45 -11.67
CA GLY A 148 6.08 -7.27 -11.27
C GLY A 148 6.05 -7.04 -9.76
N ALA A 149 4.91 -7.28 -9.10
CA ALA A 149 4.78 -7.20 -7.65
C ALA A 149 5.73 -8.18 -6.94
N ARG A 150 5.86 -9.40 -7.44
CA ARG A 150 6.80 -10.40 -6.89
C ARG A 150 8.25 -9.95 -6.99
N GLU A 151 8.63 -9.31 -8.09
CA GLU A 151 9.98 -8.75 -8.26
C GLU A 151 10.25 -7.62 -7.26
N VAL A 152 9.27 -6.76 -7.02
CA VAL A 152 9.37 -5.69 -6.00
C VAL A 152 9.52 -6.30 -4.60
N GLU A 153 8.71 -7.29 -4.26
CA GLU A 153 8.78 -7.99 -2.97
C GLU A 153 10.14 -8.67 -2.78
N ALA A 154 10.64 -9.34 -3.80
CA ALA A 154 11.96 -9.97 -3.76
C ALA A 154 13.09 -8.94 -3.56
N LEU A 155 12.98 -7.76 -4.17
CA LEU A 155 13.94 -6.68 -3.93
C LEU A 155 13.88 -6.18 -2.48
N ILE A 156 12.69 -5.95 -1.95
CA ILE A 156 12.53 -5.52 -0.55
C ILE A 156 13.14 -6.55 0.40
N ASP A 157 12.86 -7.84 0.19
CA ASP A 157 13.40 -8.91 1.01
C ASP A 157 14.94 -8.93 0.98
N ARG A 158 15.55 -8.73 -0.19
CA ARG A 158 17.01 -8.59 -0.31
C ARG A 158 17.56 -7.39 0.44
N LEU A 159 16.89 -6.25 0.36
CA LEU A 159 17.30 -5.02 1.06
C LEU A 159 17.19 -5.19 2.58
N GLU A 160 16.15 -5.83 3.08
CA GLU A 160 15.97 -6.11 4.51
C GLU A 160 17.05 -7.05 5.06
N HIS A 161 17.48 -8.03 4.28
CA HIS A 161 18.49 -9.01 4.68
C HIS A 161 19.91 -8.58 4.34
N GLY A 162 20.12 -7.37 3.78
CA GLY A 162 21.44 -6.85 3.43
C GLY A 162 22.13 -7.60 2.30
N VAL A 163 21.41 -8.37 1.51
CA VAL A 163 21.93 -9.11 0.35
C VAL A 163 21.92 -8.18 -0.87
N LEU A 164 22.97 -7.39 -0.98
CA LEU A 164 23.23 -6.57 -2.17
C LEU A 164 24.07 -7.41 -3.13
N THR A 165 23.44 -8.00 -4.11
CA THR A 165 24.12 -8.56 -5.29
C THR A 165 23.59 -7.88 -6.54
#